data_b6a92112a25d29dd3f9db68c02806ceb
#
_entry.id   b6a92112a25d29dd3f9db68c02806ceb
#
_cell.length_a   1.000
_cell.length_b   1.000
_cell.length_c   1.000
_cell.angle_alpha   90.00
_cell.angle_beta   90.00
_cell.angle_gamma   90.00
#
_symmetry.space_group_name_H-M   'P 1'
#
loop_
_entity.id
_entity.type
_entity.pdbx_description
1 polymer ?
#
loop_
_entity_poly.entity_id
_entity_poly.type
_entity_poly.pdbx_seq_one_letter_code
_entity_poly.pdbx_strand_id
1 'polypeptide(L)'
;LIHVMECDDTGADKKAHEVPFNYSMLLPSFKGVEAVANVEGLCNPRGFVLTDKHQRSTKFANIFSAGVCVAIPPVEVTPIATGAPKTGFMIESMVTTIVENIHAEMNGKQADFVGTWNAVCLADMGDTGAAFVALPQIPPRNVTWTKIGKWVHLAKIGFEKYFLYKMRNGTSEPIYEKHIMSLLGIERLK
;
A
#
# COMPACT_ATOMS: atom_id res chain seq x y z
N LEU A 1 -24.22 -15.42 -14.24
CA LEU A 1 -23.07 -15.52 -15.15
C LEU A 1 -22.20 -14.29 -15.01
N ILE A 2 -20.87 -14.48 -15.05
CA ILE A 2 -19.89 -13.41 -15.22
C ILE A 2 -19.27 -13.62 -16.60
N HIS A 3 -19.23 -12.55 -17.40
CA HIS A 3 -18.53 -12.53 -18.67
C HIS A 3 -17.09 -12.03 -18.43
N VAL A 4 -16.11 -12.83 -18.81
CA VAL A 4 -14.69 -12.55 -18.63
C VAL A 4 -13.99 -12.63 -19.98
N MET A 5 -13.16 -11.63 -20.27
CA MET A 5 -12.30 -11.65 -21.46
C MET A 5 -10.89 -12.10 -21.04
N GLU A 6 -10.44 -13.21 -21.63
CA GLU A 6 -9.04 -13.63 -21.56
C GLU A 6 -8.24 -12.76 -22.53
N CYS A 7 -7.14 -12.19 -22.06
CA CYS A 7 -6.23 -11.42 -22.89
C CYS A 7 -4.91 -12.19 -23.09
N ASP A 8 -4.23 -11.90 -24.18
CA ASP A 8 -2.88 -12.40 -24.42
C ASP A 8 -1.82 -11.54 -23.70
N ASP A 9 -0.55 -11.88 -23.88
CA ASP A 9 0.59 -11.19 -23.25
C ASP A 9 0.78 -9.75 -23.73
N THR A 10 0.08 -9.33 -24.78
CA THR A 10 0.05 -7.95 -25.28
C THR A 10 -1.13 -7.16 -24.75
N GLY A 11 -2.09 -7.81 -24.06
CA GLY A 11 -3.35 -7.24 -23.60
C GLY A 11 -4.47 -7.26 -24.65
N ALA A 12 -4.25 -7.91 -25.81
CA ALA A 12 -5.29 -8.07 -26.80
C ALA A 12 -6.29 -9.17 -26.42
N ASP A 13 -7.55 -8.98 -26.79
CA ASP A 13 -8.62 -9.92 -26.50
C ASP A 13 -8.35 -11.26 -27.20
N LYS A 14 -8.37 -12.34 -26.44
CA LYS A 14 -8.10 -13.70 -26.91
C LYS A 14 -9.35 -14.56 -26.94
N LYS A 15 -10.09 -14.62 -25.82
CA LYS A 15 -11.27 -15.46 -25.70
C LYS A 15 -12.23 -14.94 -24.66
N ALA A 16 -13.53 -14.91 -25.00
CA ALA A 16 -14.58 -14.66 -24.05
C ALA A 16 -14.99 -15.95 -23.31
N HIS A 17 -15.19 -15.83 -22.01
CA HIS A 17 -15.63 -16.90 -21.13
C HIS A 17 -16.89 -16.49 -20.39
N GLU A 18 -17.80 -17.44 -20.21
CA GLU A 18 -18.97 -17.33 -19.33
C GLU A 18 -18.77 -18.20 -18.10
N VAL A 19 -18.66 -17.57 -16.94
CA VAL A 19 -18.44 -18.26 -15.67
C VAL A 19 -19.75 -18.28 -14.87
N PRO A 20 -20.39 -19.44 -14.68
CA PRO A 20 -21.55 -19.54 -13.81
C PRO A 20 -21.14 -19.38 -12.34
N PHE A 21 -21.99 -18.76 -11.53
CA PHE A 21 -21.77 -18.62 -10.08
C PHE A 21 -23.10 -18.68 -9.32
N ASN A 22 -23.04 -19.15 -8.09
CA ASN A 22 -24.15 -19.06 -7.13
C ASN A 22 -24.00 -17.83 -6.21
N TYR A 23 -22.76 -17.41 -5.95
CA TYR A 23 -22.42 -16.20 -5.23
C TYR A 23 -21.19 -15.54 -5.87
N SER A 24 -21.19 -14.21 -5.96
CA SER A 24 -20.02 -13.46 -6.44
C SER A 24 -19.78 -12.22 -5.57
N MET A 25 -18.52 -11.90 -5.35
CA MET A 25 -18.06 -10.65 -4.75
C MET A 25 -17.16 -9.91 -5.73
N LEU A 26 -17.66 -8.80 -6.25
CA LEU A 26 -16.94 -7.98 -7.21
C LEU A 26 -16.36 -6.73 -6.51
N LEU A 27 -15.08 -6.55 -6.61
CA LEU A 27 -14.35 -5.38 -6.10
C LEU A 27 -14.01 -4.47 -7.29
N PRO A 28 -14.81 -3.41 -7.54
CA PRO A 28 -14.53 -2.49 -8.65
C PRO A 28 -13.26 -1.70 -8.40
N SER A 29 -12.66 -1.20 -9.49
CA SER A 29 -11.51 -0.30 -9.40
C SER A 29 -11.88 0.98 -8.65
N PHE A 30 -11.01 1.42 -7.74
CA PHE A 30 -11.16 2.69 -7.07
C PHE A 30 -10.91 3.86 -8.03
N LYS A 31 -11.60 4.95 -7.79
CA LYS A 31 -11.28 6.29 -8.30
C LYS A 31 -11.08 7.24 -7.12
N GLY A 32 -10.39 8.36 -7.34
CA GLY A 32 -10.22 9.38 -6.33
C GLY A 32 -11.53 10.07 -5.95
N VAL A 33 -11.54 10.70 -4.78
CA VAL A 33 -12.72 11.44 -4.28
C VAL A 33 -12.89 12.76 -5.03
N GLU A 34 -14.13 13.13 -5.29
CA GLU A 34 -14.47 14.35 -6.06
C GLU A 34 -13.97 15.64 -5.39
N ALA A 35 -13.85 15.65 -4.07
CA ALA A 35 -13.38 16.80 -3.31
C ALA A 35 -11.98 17.30 -3.76
N VAL A 36 -11.12 16.43 -4.26
CA VAL A 36 -9.76 16.79 -4.71
C VAL A 36 -9.50 16.47 -6.17
N ALA A 37 -10.32 15.63 -6.81
CA ALA A 37 -10.09 15.14 -8.17
C ALA A 37 -10.03 16.27 -9.22
N ASN A 38 -10.79 17.35 -9.00
CA ASN A 38 -10.89 18.48 -9.92
C ASN A 38 -9.88 19.60 -9.64
N VAL A 39 -8.97 19.43 -8.67
CA VAL A 39 -7.91 20.40 -8.40
C VAL A 39 -6.80 20.20 -9.43
N GLU A 40 -6.66 21.19 -10.32
CA GLU A 40 -5.71 21.12 -11.44
C GLU A 40 -4.28 20.87 -10.97
N GLY A 41 -3.67 19.81 -11.48
CA GLY A 41 -2.29 19.40 -11.18
C GLY A 41 -2.08 18.74 -9.80
N LEU A 42 -3.14 18.55 -9.01
CA LEU A 42 -3.05 17.79 -7.76
C LEU A 42 -3.19 16.29 -8.00
N CYS A 43 -4.08 15.89 -8.89
CA CYS A 43 -4.43 14.50 -9.12
C CYS A 43 -4.16 14.04 -10.56
N ASN A 44 -4.01 12.74 -10.75
CA ASN A 44 -4.04 12.12 -12.07
C ASN A 44 -5.49 12.08 -12.62
N PRO A 45 -5.72 11.67 -13.90
CA PRO A 45 -7.07 11.60 -14.48
C PRO A 45 -8.06 10.69 -13.74
N ARG A 46 -7.57 9.76 -12.90
CA ARG A 46 -8.41 8.90 -12.05
C ARG A 46 -8.68 9.49 -10.66
N GLY A 47 -8.22 10.71 -10.38
CA GLY A 47 -8.42 11.42 -9.12
C GLY A 47 -7.48 11.00 -7.99
N PHE A 48 -6.40 10.27 -8.27
CA PHE A 48 -5.37 9.94 -7.27
C PHE A 48 -4.32 11.04 -7.19
N VAL A 49 -3.94 11.41 -5.97
CA VAL A 49 -3.00 12.50 -5.70
C VAL A 49 -1.61 12.16 -6.20
N LEU A 50 -1.00 13.06 -6.95
CA LEU A 50 0.37 12.96 -7.45
C LEU A 50 1.34 13.44 -6.37
N THR A 51 2.24 12.56 -5.92
CA THR A 51 3.26 12.87 -4.93
C THR A 51 4.66 12.52 -5.42
N ASP A 52 5.65 13.20 -4.87
CA ASP A 52 7.06 12.81 -4.98
C ASP A 52 7.43 11.68 -3.98
N LYS A 53 8.70 11.33 -3.91
CA LYS A 53 9.22 10.30 -3.00
C LYS A 53 9.10 10.68 -1.50
N HIS A 54 8.91 11.95 -1.20
CA HIS A 54 8.72 12.48 0.17
C HIS A 54 7.23 12.58 0.54
N GLN A 55 6.34 12.03 -0.26
CA GLN A 55 4.89 12.10 -0.11
C GLN A 55 4.31 13.51 -0.22
N ARG A 56 5.05 14.43 -0.80
CA ARG A 56 4.63 15.81 -1.06
C ARG A 56 4.03 15.92 -2.45
N SER A 57 2.97 16.71 -2.61
CA SER A 57 2.39 17.01 -3.93
C SER A 57 3.45 17.61 -4.86
N THR A 58 3.46 17.14 -6.10
CA THR A 58 4.37 17.63 -7.14
C THR A 58 4.09 19.09 -7.57
N LYS A 59 2.90 19.62 -7.26
CA LYS A 59 2.49 20.99 -7.59
C LYS A 59 2.40 21.92 -6.37
N PHE A 60 1.95 21.41 -5.24
CA PHE A 60 1.66 22.20 -4.04
C PHE A 60 2.59 21.84 -2.91
N ALA A 61 3.54 22.71 -2.59
CA ALA A 61 4.58 22.44 -1.60
C ALA A 61 4.05 22.22 -0.16
N ASN A 62 2.86 22.68 0.16
CA ASN A 62 2.22 22.56 1.47
C ASN A 62 1.19 21.42 1.55
N ILE A 63 1.07 20.58 0.50
CA ILE A 63 0.15 19.45 0.47
C ILE A 63 0.95 18.14 0.47
N PHE A 64 0.62 17.28 1.42
CA PHE A 64 1.13 15.92 1.52
C PHE A 64 -0.03 14.93 1.38
N SER A 65 0.26 13.73 0.93
CA SER A 65 -0.75 12.69 0.79
C SER A 65 -0.19 11.30 1.10
N ALA A 66 -0.98 10.49 1.79
CA ALA A 66 -0.63 9.11 2.11
C ALA A 66 -1.83 8.18 1.91
N GLY A 67 -1.55 6.90 1.75
CA GLY A 67 -2.57 5.86 1.68
C GLY A 67 -3.08 5.57 0.28
N VAL A 68 -4.28 5.03 0.20
CA VAL A 68 -4.87 4.54 -1.06
C VAL A 68 -5.11 5.66 -2.07
N CYS A 69 -5.29 6.89 -1.60
CA CYS A 69 -5.52 8.06 -2.46
C CYS A 69 -4.28 8.53 -3.25
N VAL A 70 -3.09 8.02 -2.95
CA VAL A 70 -1.85 8.39 -3.65
C VAL A 70 -1.71 7.60 -4.95
N ALA A 71 -1.32 8.30 -6.03
CA ALA A 71 -0.96 7.68 -7.29
C ALA A 71 0.45 7.07 -7.19
N ILE A 72 0.53 5.74 -7.14
CA ILE A 72 1.81 5.02 -7.29
C ILE A 72 1.79 4.40 -8.69
N PRO A 73 2.64 4.86 -9.61
CA PRO A 73 2.72 4.26 -10.94
C PRO A 73 3.24 2.82 -10.83
N PRO A 74 2.82 1.91 -11.69
CA PRO A 74 3.44 0.59 -11.78
C PRO A 74 4.91 0.75 -12.20
N VAL A 75 5.78 -0.12 -11.68
CA VAL A 75 7.21 -0.11 -12.02
C VAL A 75 7.43 -0.64 -13.43
N GLU A 76 6.58 -1.57 -13.86
CA GLU A 76 6.61 -2.18 -15.19
C GLU A 76 5.24 -2.02 -15.87
N VAL A 77 5.28 -1.86 -17.18
CA VAL A 77 4.06 -1.89 -17.99
C VAL A 77 3.59 -3.34 -18.05
N THR A 78 2.36 -3.58 -17.60
CA THR A 78 1.70 -4.87 -17.72
C THR A 78 0.66 -4.83 -18.83
N PRO A 79 0.36 -5.96 -19.51
CA PRO A 79 -0.64 -6.02 -20.59
C PRO A 79 -2.00 -5.45 -20.16
N ILE A 80 -2.40 -5.75 -18.93
CA ILE A 80 -3.57 -5.14 -18.30
C ILE A 80 -3.05 -4.22 -17.19
N ALA A 81 -3.44 -2.94 -17.24
CA ALA A 81 -2.99 -1.96 -16.27
C ALA A 81 -3.37 -2.37 -14.84
N THR A 82 -2.37 -2.67 -14.01
CA THR A 82 -2.53 -3.03 -12.60
C THR A 82 -1.93 -1.96 -11.72
N GLY A 83 -2.66 -1.56 -10.67
CA GLY A 83 -2.13 -0.64 -9.66
C GLY A 83 -1.28 -1.37 -8.63
N ALA A 84 -0.29 -0.69 -8.05
CA ALA A 84 0.45 -1.21 -6.91
C ALA A 84 -0.48 -1.25 -5.68
N PRO A 85 -0.67 -2.43 -5.02
CA PRO A 85 -1.47 -2.51 -3.80
C PRO A 85 -0.77 -1.70 -2.69
N LYS A 86 -1.55 -0.90 -1.95
CA LYS A 86 -1.05 -0.13 -0.82
C LYS A 86 -1.46 -0.84 0.47
N THR A 87 -0.51 -1.55 1.07
CA THR A 87 -0.73 -2.28 2.32
C THR A 87 -0.69 -1.33 3.53
N GLY A 88 -1.25 -1.75 4.66
CA GLY A 88 -1.23 -0.96 5.88
C GLY A 88 0.20 -0.54 6.29
N PHE A 89 1.18 -1.44 6.18
CA PHE A 89 2.57 -1.13 6.49
C PHE A 89 3.16 -0.05 5.57
N MET A 90 2.87 -0.11 4.26
CA MET A 90 3.28 0.94 3.31
C MET A 90 2.64 2.29 3.65
N ILE A 91 1.37 2.29 4.05
CA ILE A 91 0.66 3.51 4.46
C ILE A 91 1.27 4.10 5.72
N GLU A 92 1.61 3.29 6.71
CA GLU A 92 2.34 3.75 7.90
C GLU A 92 3.71 4.34 7.55
N SER A 93 4.44 3.73 6.59
CA SER A 93 5.70 4.27 6.07
C SER A 93 5.50 5.65 5.42
N MET A 94 4.45 5.83 4.59
CA MET A 94 4.12 7.13 4.00
C MET A 94 3.83 8.19 5.08
N VAL A 95 3.04 7.84 6.09
CA VAL A 95 2.71 8.77 7.19
C VAL A 95 3.95 9.14 7.98
N THR A 96 4.82 8.17 8.31
CA THR A 96 6.08 8.44 9.01
C THR A 96 6.98 9.37 8.18
N THR A 97 7.08 9.14 6.86
CA THR A 97 7.80 10.03 5.93
C THR A 97 7.29 11.46 5.99
N ILE A 98 5.98 11.66 5.97
CA ILE A 98 5.37 13.00 6.06
C ILE A 98 5.71 13.68 7.37
N VAL A 99 5.53 12.97 8.49
CA VAL A 99 5.76 13.51 9.83
C VAL A 99 7.22 13.93 10.03
N GLU A 100 8.17 13.07 9.65
CA GLU A 100 9.59 13.35 9.78
C GLU A 100 10.03 14.52 8.88
N ASN A 101 9.53 14.59 7.65
CA ASN A 101 9.85 15.71 6.75
C ASN A 101 9.27 17.04 7.27
N ILE A 102 8.03 17.06 7.72
CA ILE A 102 7.43 18.26 8.33
C ILE A 102 8.21 18.67 9.59
N HIS A 103 8.54 17.71 10.46
CA HIS A 103 9.30 17.99 11.67
C HIS A 103 10.70 18.53 11.35
N ALA A 104 11.38 17.99 10.33
CA ALA A 104 12.67 18.50 9.87
C ALA A 104 12.55 19.96 9.39
N GLU A 105 11.57 20.27 8.52
CA GLU A 105 11.35 21.63 8.03
C GLU A 105 11.04 22.64 9.15
N MET A 106 10.17 22.26 10.10
CA MET A 106 9.84 23.11 11.26
C MET A 106 11.06 23.43 12.14
N ASN A 107 12.10 22.59 12.11
CA ASN A 107 13.33 22.78 12.84
C ASN A 107 14.50 23.31 11.96
N GLY A 108 14.20 23.79 10.75
CA GLY A 108 15.20 24.32 9.81
C GLY A 108 16.20 23.27 9.33
N LYS A 109 15.84 21.99 9.35
CA LYS A 109 16.65 20.88 8.87
C LYS A 109 16.21 20.47 7.47
N GLN A 110 17.08 19.72 6.79
CA GLN A 110 16.77 19.16 5.50
C GLN A 110 15.70 18.04 5.61
N ALA A 111 14.70 18.09 4.75
CA ALA A 111 13.57 17.16 4.72
C ALA A 111 13.78 16.11 3.62
N ASP A 112 14.58 15.09 3.90
CA ASP A 112 14.99 14.05 2.91
C ASP A 112 14.49 12.65 3.24
N PHE A 113 13.66 12.50 4.25
CA PHE A 113 13.12 11.19 4.60
C PHE A 113 12.27 10.62 3.45
N VAL A 114 12.52 9.36 3.12
CA VAL A 114 11.84 8.61 2.07
C VAL A 114 11.26 7.33 2.65
N GLY A 115 9.99 7.07 2.36
CA GLY A 115 9.33 5.84 2.79
C GLY A 115 9.82 4.61 2.03
N THR A 116 9.69 3.45 2.66
CA THR A 116 9.95 2.16 2.03
C THR A 116 8.68 1.56 1.45
N TRP A 117 8.81 0.75 0.42
CA TRP A 117 7.72 0.00 -0.17
C TRP A 117 7.67 -1.45 0.34
N ASN A 118 8.06 -1.65 1.60
CA ASN A 118 7.98 -2.96 2.23
C ASN A 118 6.53 -3.34 2.53
N ALA A 119 6.20 -4.60 2.35
CA ALA A 119 4.88 -5.13 2.67
C ALA A 119 4.97 -6.29 3.65
N VAL A 120 4.19 -6.20 4.71
CA VAL A 120 3.91 -7.28 5.65
C VAL A 120 2.40 -7.41 5.73
N CYS A 121 1.87 -8.56 5.34
CA CYS A 121 0.43 -8.80 5.30
C CYS A 121 0.07 -10.09 6.01
N LEU A 122 -1.03 -10.05 6.74
CA LEU A 122 -1.70 -11.22 7.31
C LEU A 122 -3.14 -11.24 6.74
N ALA A 123 -3.40 -12.15 5.82
CA ALA A 123 -4.74 -12.38 5.28
C ALA A 123 -5.43 -13.47 6.11
N ASP A 124 -6.55 -13.14 6.73
CA ASP A 124 -7.37 -14.08 7.49
C ASP A 124 -8.45 -14.68 6.57
N MET A 125 -8.60 -15.98 6.63
CA MET A 125 -9.57 -16.76 5.85
C MET A 125 -10.54 -17.54 6.77
N GLY A 126 -10.70 -17.11 8.01
CA GLY A 126 -11.52 -17.76 9.02
C GLY A 126 -10.74 -18.77 9.87
N ASP A 127 -10.71 -20.02 9.47
CA ASP A 127 -10.01 -21.09 10.20
C ASP A 127 -8.53 -21.25 9.82
N THR A 128 -8.07 -20.52 8.83
CA THR A 128 -6.69 -20.47 8.34
C THR A 128 -6.33 -19.07 7.86
N GLY A 129 -5.11 -18.86 7.38
CA GLY A 129 -4.72 -17.59 6.81
C GLY A 129 -3.42 -17.71 6.02
N ALA A 130 -3.07 -16.61 5.32
CA ALA A 130 -1.82 -16.47 4.59
C ALA A 130 -1.03 -15.27 5.12
N ALA A 131 0.22 -15.49 5.49
CA ALA A 131 1.19 -14.44 5.78
C ALA A 131 2.05 -14.20 4.55
N PHE A 132 2.30 -12.94 4.24
CA PHE A 132 3.08 -12.51 3.10
C PHE A 132 4.04 -11.39 3.50
N VAL A 133 5.30 -11.51 3.09
CA VAL A 133 6.33 -10.48 3.25
C VAL A 133 6.99 -10.24 1.90
N ALA A 134 7.09 -8.99 1.49
CA ALA A 134 7.83 -8.57 0.30
C ALA A 134 8.67 -7.31 0.61
N LEU A 135 9.96 -7.37 0.32
CA LEU A 135 10.93 -6.34 0.63
C LEU A 135 11.75 -5.97 -0.62
N PRO A 136 11.34 -4.95 -1.35
CA PRO A 136 10.07 -4.23 -1.32
C PRO A 136 8.92 -4.97 -2.01
N GLN A 137 7.68 -4.51 -1.83
CA GLN A 137 6.53 -5.06 -2.56
C GLN A 137 6.56 -4.69 -4.05
N ILE A 138 6.96 -3.45 -4.35
CA ILE A 138 7.11 -2.98 -5.73
C ILE A 138 8.43 -3.52 -6.29
N PRO A 139 8.43 -4.21 -7.46
CA PRO A 139 9.66 -4.74 -8.08
C PRO A 139 10.76 -3.68 -8.28
N PRO A 140 12.04 -4.09 -8.31
CA PRO A 140 12.54 -5.45 -8.12
C PRO A 140 12.51 -5.88 -6.65
N ARG A 141 12.02 -7.10 -6.40
CA ARG A 141 11.91 -7.66 -5.04
C ARG A 141 13.16 -8.42 -4.66
N ASN A 142 13.76 -8.07 -3.53
CA ASN A 142 14.93 -8.77 -2.99
C ASN A 142 14.52 -9.97 -2.13
N VAL A 143 13.41 -9.84 -1.39
CA VAL A 143 12.88 -10.89 -0.52
C VAL A 143 11.39 -11.05 -0.79
N THR A 144 10.95 -12.27 -0.98
CA THR A 144 9.53 -12.63 -1.00
C THR A 144 9.35 -13.91 -0.20
N TRP A 145 8.43 -13.87 0.78
CA TRP A 145 8.12 -14.99 1.63
C TRP A 145 6.62 -15.10 1.83
N THR A 146 6.09 -16.31 1.71
CA THR A 146 4.66 -16.59 1.92
C THR A 146 4.50 -17.89 2.69
N LYS A 147 3.63 -17.91 3.69
CA LYS A 147 3.21 -19.12 4.38
C LYS A 147 1.72 -19.12 4.67
N ILE A 148 1.12 -20.30 4.55
CA ILE A 148 -0.29 -20.54 4.86
C ILE A 148 -0.40 -21.40 6.11
N GLY A 149 -1.37 -21.15 6.96
CA GLY A 149 -1.63 -21.98 8.13
C GLY A 149 -2.55 -21.34 9.16
N LYS A 150 -3.05 -22.14 10.08
CA LYS A 150 -3.95 -21.71 11.18
C LYS A 150 -3.29 -20.69 12.11
N TRP A 151 -1.97 -20.75 12.27
CA TRP A 151 -1.21 -19.79 13.07
C TRP A 151 -1.36 -18.34 12.59
N VAL A 152 -1.61 -18.13 11.29
CA VAL A 152 -1.82 -16.78 10.70
C VAL A 152 -3.11 -16.16 11.23
N HIS A 153 -4.16 -16.94 11.38
CA HIS A 153 -5.40 -16.48 12.01
C HIS A 153 -5.15 -15.99 13.44
N LEU A 154 -4.44 -16.77 14.27
CA LEU A 154 -4.08 -16.34 15.62
C LEU A 154 -3.17 -15.13 15.65
N ALA A 155 -2.19 -15.06 14.73
CA ALA A 155 -1.31 -13.91 14.57
C ALA A 155 -2.12 -12.64 14.17
N LYS A 156 -3.15 -12.79 13.34
CA LYS A 156 -4.03 -11.68 12.95
C LYS A 156 -4.82 -11.13 14.14
N ILE A 157 -5.36 -11.99 14.99
CA ILE A 157 -6.05 -11.58 16.23
C ILE A 157 -5.09 -10.83 17.17
N GLY A 158 -3.88 -11.36 17.35
CA GLY A 158 -2.85 -10.68 18.14
C GLY A 158 -2.45 -9.32 17.56
N PHE A 159 -2.27 -9.25 16.24
CA PHE A 159 -1.95 -8.02 15.53
C PHE A 159 -3.07 -6.97 15.67
N GLU A 160 -4.34 -7.36 15.56
CA GLU A 160 -5.47 -6.45 15.74
C GLU A 160 -5.45 -5.78 17.11
N LYS A 161 -5.31 -6.57 18.17
CA LYS A 161 -5.23 -6.05 19.55
C LYS A 161 -4.03 -5.11 19.73
N TYR A 162 -2.88 -5.50 19.19
CA TYR A 162 -1.67 -4.70 19.23
C TYR A 162 -1.84 -3.38 18.47
N PHE A 163 -2.40 -3.42 17.27
CA PHE A 163 -2.65 -2.22 16.45
C PHE A 163 -3.60 -1.24 17.17
N LEU A 164 -4.71 -1.76 17.71
CA LEU A 164 -5.64 -0.94 18.49
C LEU A 164 -4.98 -0.32 19.73
N TYR A 165 -4.11 -1.06 20.40
CA TYR A 165 -3.32 -0.55 21.52
C TYR A 165 -2.40 0.61 21.09
N LYS A 166 -1.64 0.45 20.00
CA LYS A 166 -0.80 1.52 19.44
C LYS A 166 -1.61 2.79 19.16
N MET A 167 -2.73 2.63 18.45
CA MET A 167 -3.57 3.76 18.06
C MET A 167 -4.17 4.49 19.27
N ARG A 168 -4.63 3.76 20.27
CA ARG A 168 -5.13 4.35 21.51
C ARG A 168 -4.09 5.15 22.30
N ASN A 169 -2.83 4.76 22.21
CA ASN A 169 -1.72 5.44 22.87
C ASN A 169 -1.07 6.53 22.00
N GLY A 170 -1.61 6.79 20.79
CA GLY A 170 -1.08 7.82 19.89
C GLY A 170 0.32 7.52 19.34
N THR A 171 0.73 6.25 19.33
CA THR A 171 2.05 5.84 18.83
C THR A 171 1.90 5.01 17.55
N SER A 172 2.45 5.49 16.45
CA SER A 172 2.50 4.72 15.19
C SER A 172 3.65 3.73 15.13
N GLU A 173 4.80 4.06 15.73
CA GLU A 173 6.01 3.23 15.77
C GLU A 173 6.68 3.26 17.15
N PRO A 174 6.26 2.39 18.10
CA PRO A 174 6.96 2.26 19.36
C PRO A 174 8.43 1.83 19.16
N ILE A 175 9.33 2.31 20.03
CA ILE A 175 10.78 2.05 19.93
C ILE A 175 11.09 0.55 19.80
N TYR A 176 10.40 -0.29 20.57
CA TYR A 176 10.60 -1.74 20.51
C TYR A 176 10.17 -2.34 19.16
N GLU A 177 9.11 -1.82 18.52
CA GLU A 177 8.69 -2.25 17.19
C GLU A 177 9.75 -1.89 16.16
N LYS A 178 10.27 -0.67 16.20
CA LYS A 178 11.34 -0.21 15.32
C LYS A 178 12.57 -1.12 15.40
N HIS A 179 13.01 -1.49 16.60
CA HIS A 179 14.15 -2.38 16.78
C HIS A 179 13.88 -3.80 16.28
N ILE A 180 12.72 -4.39 16.58
CA ILE A 180 12.37 -5.73 16.11
C ILE A 180 12.27 -5.77 14.58
N MET A 181 11.61 -4.78 13.98
CA MET A 181 11.48 -4.69 12.52
C MET A 181 12.84 -4.51 11.85
N SER A 182 13.71 -3.67 12.39
CA SER A 182 15.08 -3.47 11.89
C SER A 182 15.90 -4.77 11.92
N LEU A 183 15.81 -5.56 12.99
CA LEU A 183 16.45 -6.88 13.08
C LEU A 183 15.95 -7.86 12.00
N LEU A 184 14.71 -7.70 11.56
CA LEU A 184 14.10 -8.49 10.47
C LEU A 184 14.40 -7.91 9.08
N GLY A 185 15.17 -6.84 8.98
CA GLY A 185 15.43 -6.14 7.72
C GLY A 185 14.23 -5.38 7.18
N ILE A 186 13.26 -5.06 8.02
CA ILE A 186 12.03 -4.36 7.65
C ILE A 186 12.11 -2.93 8.17
N GLU A 187 12.29 -1.99 7.27
CA GLU A 187 12.40 -0.57 7.62
C GLU A 187 11.24 0.21 7.03
N ARG A 188 10.85 1.31 7.69
CA ARG A 188 9.82 2.25 7.22
C ARG A 188 10.40 3.43 6.46
N LEU A 189 11.60 3.83 6.82
CA LEU A 189 12.32 4.97 6.23
C LEU A 189 13.66 4.53 5.65
N LYS A 190 14.09 5.27 4.63
CA LYS A 190 15.44 5.25 4.05
C LYS A 190 16.12 6.58 4.28
#